data_862b7db1c6fe97be03a5a41d460bcea0
#
_entry.id   862b7db1c6fe97be03a5a41d460bcea0
#
_cell.length_a   1.000
_cell.length_b   1.000
_cell.length_c   1.000
_cell.angle_alpha   90.00
_cell.angle_beta   90.00
_cell.angle_gamma   90.00
#
_symmetry.space_group_name_H-M   'P 1'
#
loop_
_entity.id
_entity.type
_entity.pdbx_description
1 polymer ?
#
loop_
_entity_poly.entity_id
_entity_poly.type
_entity_poly.pdbx_seq_one_letter_code
_entity_poly.pdbx_strand_id
1 'polypeptide(L)'
;MSSMIISTGGTGGHVIPAKVFYDYFKEKFNVKIISDKRGLNFIEKENYNVNEIHIPQLKKNLSILIFPFFFIASFLKSLFFLKKENPKLLLSTGGYMSIPHCLAARILNIKIFLFEPNLVIGRSNLLLLKFCKKMFAYETNLKNLPSKFLYKLKVVKPIVRKEFLKQKKTSRSDKELKVLIIGGSQTAKKLDTIFLKDFLRISKIIDLTIYHQTSESNQEYLKNFYEQNSITNKVFTFEDKLSEIMSLCDFAITRAGASTLSELVS
;
A
#
# COMPACT_ATOMS: atom_id res chain seq x y z
N MET A 1 4.49 -10.12 -26.13
CA MET A 1 4.77 -10.30 -24.69
C MET A 1 3.67 -11.09 -24.03
N SER A 2 3.99 -11.92 -23.03
CA SER A 2 2.97 -12.67 -22.27
C SER A 2 2.19 -11.72 -21.39
N SER A 3 0.85 -11.96 -21.25
CA SER A 3 0.01 -11.14 -20.38
C SER A 3 0.15 -11.54 -18.90
N MET A 4 0.17 -10.55 -18.02
CA MET A 4 0.19 -10.66 -16.56
C MET A 4 -0.87 -9.76 -15.95
N ILE A 5 -1.63 -10.27 -15.00
CA ILE A 5 -2.62 -9.49 -14.25
C ILE A 5 -2.16 -9.30 -12.82
N ILE A 6 -2.23 -8.06 -12.34
CA ILE A 6 -2.02 -7.72 -10.93
C ILE A 6 -3.38 -7.39 -10.32
N SER A 7 -3.79 -8.15 -9.32
CA SER A 7 -5.04 -7.94 -8.58
C SER A 7 -4.76 -7.21 -7.28
N THR A 8 -5.36 -6.03 -7.11
CA THR A 8 -5.19 -5.18 -5.95
C THR A 8 -6.47 -4.42 -5.62
N GLY A 9 -6.48 -3.64 -4.55
CA GLY A 9 -7.58 -2.72 -4.25
C GLY A 9 -7.74 -2.42 -2.76
N GLY A 10 -8.73 -1.62 -2.46
CA GLY A 10 -9.04 -1.19 -1.11
C GLY A 10 -8.18 -0.03 -0.64
N THR A 11 -7.04 -0.28 -0.05
CA THR A 11 -6.15 0.74 0.55
C THR A 11 -4.80 0.83 -0.14
N GLY A 12 -4.10 1.95 0.05
CA GLY A 12 -2.74 2.13 -0.47
C GLY A 12 -1.76 1.04 -0.05
N GLY A 13 -1.96 0.40 1.11
CA GLY A 13 -1.13 -0.72 1.57
C GLY A 13 -1.10 -1.92 0.60
N HIS A 14 -2.16 -2.12 -0.20
CA HIS A 14 -2.19 -3.13 -1.26
C HIS A 14 -1.86 -2.53 -2.63
N VAL A 15 -2.28 -1.29 -2.88
CA VAL A 15 -2.15 -0.65 -4.19
C VAL A 15 -0.71 -0.22 -4.48
N ILE A 16 0.01 0.35 -3.50
CA ILE A 16 1.40 0.77 -3.68
C ILE A 16 2.29 -0.41 -4.12
N PRO A 17 2.27 -1.58 -3.45
CA PRO A 17 2.98 -2.76 -3.95
C PRO A 17 2.58 -3.17 -5.37
N ALA A 18 1.31 -3.04 -5.74
CA ALA A 18 0.85 -3.37 -7.09
C ALA A 18 1.45 -2.43 -8.15
N LYS A 19 1.53 -1.12 -7.87
CA LYS A 19 2.20 -0.13 -8.72
C LYS A 19 3.68 -0.48 -8.89
N VAL A 20 4.37 -0.81 -7.80
CA VAL A 20 5.78 -1.24 -7.84
C VAL A 20 5.96 -2.46 -8.72
N PHE A 21 5.14 -3.49 -8.55
CA PHE A 21 5.19 -4.68 -9.41
C PHE A 21 4.90 -4.35 -10.88
N TYR A 22 3.92 -3.49 -11.14
CA TYR A 22 3.62 -3.04 -12.51
C TYR A 22 4.85 -2.41 -13.16
N ASP A 23 5.51 -1.48 -12.48
CA ASP A 23 6.69 -0.78 -12.99
C ASP A 23 7.90 -1.68 -13.20
N TYR A 24 8.06 -2.73 -12.39
CA TYR A 24 9.11 -3.72 -12.58
C TYR A 24 8.83 -4.70 -13.72
N PHE A 25 7.56 -5.03 -13.96
CA PHE A 25 7.21 -6.09 -14.92
C PHE A 25 6.75 -5.60 -16.28
N LYS A 26 6.37 -4.32 -16.44
CA LYS A 26 5.86 -3.77 -17.72
C LYS A 26 6.80 -3.89 -18.90
N GLU A 27 8.11 -3.98 -18.65
CA GLU A 27 9.11 -4.18 -19.72
C GLU A 27 9.19 -5.64 -20.21
N LYS A 28 8.72 -6.60 -19.38
CA LYS A 28 8.82 -8.05 -19.66
C LYS A 28 7.47 -8.70 -19.99
N PHE A 29 6.38 -8.08 -19.54
CA PHE A 29 5.03 -8.57 -19.68
C PHE A 29 4.10 -7.44 -20.14
N ASN A 30 3.01 -7.82 -20.84
CA ASN A 30 1.87 -6.93 -20.97
C ASN A 30 1.10 -6.97 -19.63
N VAL A 31 1.37 -5.98 -18.76
CA VAL A 31 0.83 -5.92 -17.40
C VAL A 31 -0.46 -5.11 -17.38
N LYS A 32 -1.50 -5.64 -16.72
CA LYS A 32 -2.73 -4.91 -16.40
C LYS A 32 -3.02 -5.03 -14.91
N ILE A 33 -3.57 -3.98 -14.31
CA ILE A 33 -4.05 -3.97 -12.93
C ILE A 33 -5.57 -4.15 -12.92
N ILE A 34 -6.08 -4.98 -12.02
CA ILE A 34 -7.51 -5.01 -11.67
C ILE A 34 -7.65 -4.43 -10.28
N SER A 35 -8.55 -3.45 -10.13
CA SER A 35 -8.79 -2.81 -8.83
C SER A 35 -10.27 -2.45 -8.64
N ASP A 36 -10.67 -2.21 -7.39
CA ASP A 36 -11.96 -1.59 -7.06
C ASP A 36 -11.87 -0.05 -7.10
N LYS A 37 -13.03 0.60 -7.05
CA LYS A 37 -13.13 2.07 -7.04
C LYS A 37 -12.26 2.73 -5.96
N ARG A 38 -12.09 2.09 -4.79
CA ARG A 38 -11.26 2.65 -3.70
C ARG A 38 -9.78 2.57 -4.00
N GLY A 39 -9.34 1.43 -4.58
CA GLY A 39 -7.95 1.27 -4.98
C GLY A 39 -7.57 2.22 -6.11
N LEU A 40 -8.52 2.56 -6.99
CA LEU A 40 -8.30 3.52 -8.06
C LEU A 40 -7.94 4.93 -7.56
N ASN A 41 -8.35 5.31 -6.35
CA ASN A 41 -7.95 6.59 -5.76
C ASN A 41 -6.44 6.71 -5.48
N PHE A 42 -5.70 5.60 -5.56
CA PHE A 42 -4.25 5.54 -5.37
C PHE A 42 -3.49 5.24 -6.66
N ILE A 43 -4.18 5.25 -7.82
CA ILE A 43 -3.61 4.89 -9.12
C ILE A 43 -3.88 6.02 -10.12
N GLU A 44 -2.83 6.62 -10.62
CA GLU A 44 -2.88 7.58 -11.72
C GLU A 44 -3.17 6.82 -13.02
N LYS A 45 -4.40 6.88 -13.52
CA LYS A 45 -4.88 6.08 -14.66
C LYS A 45 -4.10 6.34 -15.95
N GLU A 46 -3.50 7.50 -16.09
CA GLU A 46 -2.68 7.89 -17.22
C GLU A 46 -1.37 7.07 -17.30
N ASN A 47 -0.86 6.63 -16.14
CA ASN A 47 0.42 5.95 -16.01
C ASN A 47 0.30 4.42 -15.96
N TYR A 48 -0.90 3.89 -15.72
CA TYR A 48 -1.13 2.47 -15.47
C TYR A 48 -2.30 1.94 -16.31
N ASN A 49 -2.12 0.76 -16.92
CA ASN A 49 -3.22 0.05 -17.57
C ASN A 49 -4.10 -0.62 -16.52
N VAL A 50 -5.22 0.01 -16.18
CA VAL A 50 -6.08 -0.39 -15.06
C VAL A 50 -7.49 -0.70 -15.54
N ASN A 51 -8.05 -1.80 -15.02
CA ASN A 51 -9.45 -2.16 -15.17
C ASN A 51 -10.16 -2.14 -13.82
N GLU A 52 -11.31 -1.47 -13.78
CA GLU A 52 -12.18 -1.45 -12.61
C GLU A 52 -13.11 -2.66 -12.61
N ILE A 53 -13.06 -3.44 -11.52
CA ILE A 53 -14.09 -4.45 -11.23
C ILE A 53 -14.69 -4.10 -9.88
N HIS A 54 -15.97 -3.71 -9.90
CA HIS A 54 -16.68 -3.34 -8.69
C HIS A 54 -16.87 -4.55 -7.77
N ILE A 55 -16.41 -4.44 -6.54
CA ILE A 55 -16.65 -5.42 -5.48
C ILE A 55 -17.20 -4.67 -4.26
N PRO A 56 -18.41 -4.99 -3.80
CA PRO A 56 -19.03 -4.30 -2.70
C PRO A 56 -18.33 -4.59 -1.37
N GLN A 57 -18.36 -3.61 -0.48
CA GLN A 57 -17.89 -3.81 0.90
C GLN A 57 -18.93 -4.60 1.71
N LEU A 58 -18.44 -5.54 2.52
CA LEU A 58 -19.21 -6.10 3.61
C LEU A 58 -19.42 -5.01 4.69
N LYS A 59 -20.54 -4.32 4.65
CA LYS A 59 -20.99 -3.44 5.74
C LYS A 59 -21.94 -4.24 6.62
N LYS A 60 -21.91 -4.00 7.95
CA LYS A 60 -22.67 -4.76 8.96
C LYS A 60 -24.22 -4.61 8.91
N ASN A 61 -24.80 -4.08 7.83
CA ASN A 61 -26.22 -3.84 7.67
C ASN A 61 -26.84 -4.78 6.60
N LEU A 62 -28.04 -4.46 6.09
CA LEU A 62 -28.79 -5.17 5.03
C LEU A 62 -27.91 -5.64 3.84
N SER A 63 -26.74 -5.03 3.66
CA SER A 63 -25.74 -5.42 2.65
C SER A 63 -25.24 -6.87 2.77
N ILE A 64 -25.42 -7.55 3.90
CA ILE A 64 -25.00 -8.95 4.08
C ILE A 64 -25.84 -9.89 3.21
N LEU A 65 -27.15 -9.64 3.08
CA LEU A 65 -28.05 -10.45 2.26
C LEU A 65 -27.79 -10.30 0.77
N ILE A 66 -27.38 -9.10 0.34
CA ILE A 66 -27.15 -8.79 -1.08
C ILE A 66 -25.68 -9.10 -1.50
N PHE A 67 -24.79 -9.24 -0.52
CA PHE A 67 -23.37 -9.49 -0.76
C PHE A 67 -23.09 -10.72 -1.65
N PRO A 68 -23.75 -11.90 -1.48
CA PRO A 68 -23.51 -13.06 -2.33
C PRO A 68 -23.77 -12.76 -3.81
N PHE A 69 -24.82 -12.02 -4.14
CA PHE A 69 -25.15 -11.66 -5.52
C PHE A 69 -24.08 -10.77 -6.15
N PHE A 70 -23.65 -9.76 -5.42
CA PHE A 70 -22.57 -8.88 -5.89
C PHE A 70 -21.22 -9.61 -5.98
N PHE A 71 -20.96 -10.53 -5.06
CA PHE A 71 -19.75 -11.37 -5.12
C PHE A 71 -19.76 -12.25 -6.38
N ILE A 72 -20.90 -12.91 -6.68
CA ILE A 72 -21.07 -13.73 -7.90
C ILE A 72 -20.92 -12.85 -9.14
N ALA A 73 -21.54 -11.67 -9.19
CA ALA A 73 -21.40 -10.75 -10.31
C ALA A 73 -19.93 -10.32 -10.51
N SER A 74 -19.21 -10.01 -9.44
CA SER A 74 -17.79 -9.66 -9.49
C SER A 74 -16.92 -10.84 -9.93
N PHE A 75 -17.24 -12.04 -9.47
CA PHE A 75 -16.59 -13.27 -9.89
C PHE A 75 -16.79 -13.54 -11.39
N LEU A 76 -18.03 -13.44 -11.90
CA LEU A 76 -18.32 -13.61 -13.32
C LEU A 76 -17.62 -12.56 -14.19
N LYS A 77 -17.65 -11.28 -13.77
CA LYS A 77 -16.89 -10.22 -14.45
C LYS A 77 -15.40 -10.54 -14.49
N SER A 78 -14.84 -11.02 -13.38
CA SER A 78 -13.43 -11.43 -13.30
C SER A 78 -13.15 -12.62 -14.24
N LEU A 79 -14.06 -13.59 -14.30
CA LEU A 79 -13.93 -14.77 -15.16
C LEU A 79 -13.91 -14.38 -16.65
N PHE A 80 -14.86 -13.54 -17.09
CA PHE A 80 -14.91 -13.05 -18.46
C PHE A 80 -13.68 -12.20 -18.81
N PHE A 81 -13.28 -11.30 -17.91
CA PHE A 81 -12.09 -10.48 -18.11
C PHE A 81 -10.84 -11.34 -18.25
N LEU A 82 -10.60 -12.25 -17.32
CA LEU A 82 -9.41 -13.11 -17.34
C LEU A 82 -9.42 -14.09 -18.55
N LYS A 83 -10.59 -14.57 -18.97
CA LYS A 83 -10.72 -15.40 -20.18
C LYS A 83 -10.35 -14.59 -21.44
N LYS A 84 -10.79 -13.33 -21.54
CA LYS A 84 -10.46 -12.42 -22.65
C LYS A 84 -8.97 -12.09 -22.70
N GLU A 85 -8.39 -11.73 -21.55
CA GLU A 85 -6.99 -11.31 -21.45
C GLU A 85 -6.00 -12.49 -21.53
N ASN A 86 -6.46 -13.69 -21.24
CA ASN A 86 -5.68 -14.94 -21.24
C ASN A 86 -4.29 -14.81 -20.62
N PRO A 87 -4.17 -14.33 -19.35
CA PRO A 87 -2.87 -14.08 -18.76
C PRO A 87 -2.16 -15.38 -18.36
N LYS A 88 -0.84 -15.40 -18.46
CA LYS A 88 -0.03 -16.54 -17.98
C LYS A 88 -0.06 -16.67 -16.45
N LEU A 89 -0.22 -15.55 -15.77
CA LEU A 89 -0.23 -15.49 -14.30
C LEU A 89 -1.06 -14.32 -13.78
N LEU A 90 -1.54 -14.48 -12.54
CA LEU A 90 -2.17 -13.47 -11.74
C LEU A 90 -1.36 -13.32 -10.43
N LEU A 91 -0.93 -12.09 -10.14
CA LEU A 91 -0.31 -11.70 -8.87
C LEU A 91 -1.32 -10.90 -8.04
N SER A 92 -1.62 -11.38 -6.83
CA SER A 92 -2.48 -10.67 -5.88
C SER A 92 -1.61 -10.01 -4.81
N THR A 93 -1.83 -8.71 -4.58
CA THR A 93 -1.22 -7.97 -3.46
C THR A 93 -2.07 -8.00 -2.19
N GLY A 94 -3.11 -8.83 -2.18
CA GLY A 94 -4.00 -9.01 -1.02
C GLY A 94 -5.27 -8.15 -1.07
N GLY A 95 -5.95 -8.08 0.07
CA GLY A 95 -7.26 -7.46 0.19
C GLY A 95 -8.40 -8.40 -0.25
N TYR A 96 -9.60 -8.22 0.32
CA TYR A 96 -10.76 -9.08 0.00
C TYR A 96 -11.17 -8.98 -1.49
N MET A 97 -10.75 -7.91 -2.15
CA MET A 97 -10.92 -7.64 -3.58
C MET A 97 -10.33 -8.74 -4.47
N SER A 98 -9.20 -9.32 -4.04
CA SER A 98 -8.50 -10.33 -4.81
C SER A 98 -9.21 -11.68 -4.81
N ILE A 99 -10.17 -11.94 -3.90
CA ILE A 99 -10.82 -13.24 -3.77
C ILE A 99 -11.54 -13.66 -5.06
N PRO A 100 -12.50 -12.90 -5.61
CA PRO A 100 -13.18 -13.31 -6.84
C PRO A 100 -12.22 -13.39 -8.03
N HIS A 101 -11.19 -12.53 -8.10
CA HIS A 101 -10.20 -12.59 -9.18
C HIS A 101 -9.37 -13.88 -9.12
N CYS A 102 -8.87 -14.24 -7.92
CA CYS A 102 -8.10 -15.47 -7.73
C CYS A 102 -8.94 -16.73 -7.92
N LEU A 103 -10.22 -16.72 -7.52
CA LEU A 103 -11.13 -17.85 -7.77
C LEU A 103 -11.39 -18.04 -9.28
N ALA A 104 -11.63 -16.94 -10.00
CA ALA A 104 -11.77 -16.97 -11.46
C ALA A 104 -10.48 -17.47 -12.15
N ALA A 105 -9.32 -17.00 -11.71
CA ALA A 105 -8.02 -17.47 -12.19
C ALA A 105 -7.82 -18.96 -11.94
N ARG A 106 -8.26 -19.47 -10.78
CA ARG A 106 -8.20 -20.91 -10.46
C ARG A 106 -9.02 -21.77 -11.42
N ILE A 107 -10.23 -21.32 -11.77
CA ILE A 107 -11.11 -22.04 -12.72
C ILE A 107 -10.49 -22.05 -14.11
N LEU A 108 -9.85 -20.95 -14.52
CA LEU A 108 -9.18 -20.82 -15.82
C LEU A 108 -7.77 -21.44 -15.84
N ASN A 109 -7.35 -22.15 -14.79
CA ASN A 109 -6.00 -22.73 -14.65
C ASN A 109 -4.84 -21.70 -14.78
N ILE A 110 -5.11 -20.43 -14.51
CA ILE A 110 -4.09 -19.35 -14.48
C ILE A 110 -3.25 -19.51 -13.20
N LYS A 111 -1.93 -19.38 -13.33
CA LYS A 111 -1.01 -19.46 -12.17
C LYS A 111 -1.22 -18.28 -11.24
N ILE A 112 -1.54 -18.56 -9.96
CA ILE A 112 -1.80 -17.55 -8.95
C ILE A 112 -0.55 -17.41 -8.07
N PHE A 113 -0.12 -16.17 -7.87
CA PHE A 113 0.89 -15.77 -6.90
C PHE A 113 0.30 -14.79 -5.92
N LEU A 114 0.69 -14.90 -4.64
CA LEU A 114 0.25 -13.99 -3.58
C LEU A 114 1.43 -13.18 -3.09
N PHE A 115 1.16 -11.97 -2.65
CA PHE A 115 2.12 -11.12 -1.97
C PHE A 115 1.57 -10.67 -0.63
N GLU A 116 2.36 -10.85 0.44
CA GLU A 116 2.03 -10.47 1.80
C GLU A 116 3.18 -9.66 2.42
N PRO A 117 3.06 -8.34 2.45
CA PRO A 117 4.11 -7.49 3.02
C PRO A 117 4.10 -7.43 4.56
N ASN A 118 3.01 -7.88 5.20
CA ASN A 118 2.83 -7.76 6.65
C ASN A 118 3.36 -9.00 7.39
N LEU A 119 3.72 -8.81 8.66
CA LEU A 119 4.13 -9.91 9.56
C LEU A 119 2.97 -10.85 9.94
N VAL A 120 1.73 -10.42 9.75
CA VAL A 120 0.52 -11.22 9.98
C VAL A 120 -0.16 -11.45 8.66
N ILE A 121 -0.36 -12.71 8.29
CA ILE A 121 -1.03 -13.03 7.02
C ILE A 121 -2.46 -12.48 6.99
N GLY A 122 -2.78 -11.76 5.92
CA GLY A 122 -4.12 -11.21 5.69
C GLY A 122 -5.15 -12.32 5.44
N ARG A 123 -6.40 -12.12 5.88
CA ARG A 123 -7.49 -13.12 5.77
C ARG A 123 -7.74 -13.59 4.33
N SER A 124 -7.66 -12.70 3.36
CA SER A 124 -7.80 -13.05 1.94
C SER A 124 -6.65 -13.92 1.45
N ASN A 125 -5.41 -13.57 1.79
CA ASN A 125 -4.24 -14.38 1.43
C ASN A 125 -4.31 -15.75 2.10
N LEU A 126 -4.72 -15.83 3.37
CA LEU A 126 -4.92 -17.11 4.09
C LEU A 126 -5.93 -18.01 3.36
N LEU A 127 -7.07 -17.47 2.94
CA LEU A 127 -8.08 -18.21 2.17
C LEU A 127 -7.54 -18.71 0.82
N LEU A 128 -6.72 -17.88 0.16
CA LEU A 128 -6.21 -18.14 -1.19
C LEU A 128 -4.95 -19.02 -1.22
N LEU A 129 -4.31 -19.25 -0.08
CA LEU A 129 -3.09 -20.10 0.03
C LEU A 129 -3.23 -21.46 -0.64
N LYS A 130 -4.40 -22.10 -0.49
CA LYS A 130 -4.63 -23.43 -1.08
C LYS A 130 -4.56 -23.41 -2.62
N PHE A 131 -4.87 -22.29 -3.26
CA PHE A 131 -4.94 -22.14 -4.71
C PHE A 131 -3.68 -21.53 -5.34
N CYS A 132 -2.83 -20.84 -4.55
CA CYS A 132 -1.64 -20.20 -5.08
C CYS A 132 -0.51 -21.21 -5.35
N LYS A 133 0.36 -20.85 -6.31
CA LYS A 133 1.61 -21.57 -6.58
C LYS A 133 2.67 -21.22 -5.55
N LYS A 134 2.86 -19.94 -5.26
CA LYS A 134 3.76 -19.39 -4.24
C LYS A 134 3.16 -18.13 -3.62
N MET A 135 3.57 -17.86 -2.40
CA MET A 135 3.34 -16.60 -1.70
C MET A 135 4.70 -15.94 -1.40
N PHE A 136 4.83 -14.69 -1.81
CA PHE A 136 6.00 -13.86 -1.52
C PHE A 136 5.76 -13.03 -0.27
N ALA A 137 6.73 -12.96 0.62
CA ALA A 137 6.67 -12.18 1.84
C ALA A 137 8.05 -11.65 2.21
N TYR A 138 8.13 -10.73 3.15
CA TYR A 138 9.39 -10.17 3.61
C TYR A 138 10.06 -11.03 4.71
N GLU A 139 9.26 -11.86 5.40
CA GLU A 139 9.72 -12.65 6.54
C GLU A 139 9.34 -14.13 6.42
N THR A 140 10.14 -14.98 7.07
CA THR A 140 9.88 -16.42 7.15
C THR A 140 8.79 -16.73 8.17
N ASN A 141 8.75 -16.00 9.29
CA ASN A 141 7.89 -16.25 10.44
C ASN A 141 6.59 -15.44 10.38
N LEU A 142 5.81 -15.63 9.31
CA LEU A 142 4.50 -14.99 9.22
C LEU A 142 3.55 -15.55 10.29
N LYS A 143 3.01 -14.67 11.14
CA LYS A 143 2.00 -15.04 12.12
C LYS A 143 0.74 -15.54 11.40
N ASN A 144 0.14 -16.60 11.94
CA ASN A 144 -1.06 -17.27 11.43
C ASN A 144 -0.88 -17.98 10.07
N LEU A 145 0.34 -18.18 9.59
CA LEU A 145 0.59 -19.01 8.41
C LEU A 145 0.55 -20.49 8.84
N PRO A 146 -0.38 -21.31 8.29
CA PRO A 146 -0.43 -22.72 8.63
C PRO A 146 0.82 -23.47 8.14
N SER A 147 1.42 -24.31 9.00
CA SER A 147 2.66 -25.03 8.71
C SER A 147 2.61 -25.84 7.42
N LYS A 148 1.47 -26.43 7.09
CA LYS A 148 1.26 -27.18 5.85
C LYS A 148 1.44 -26.36 4.56
N PHE A 149 1.50 -25.02 4.63
CA PHE A 149 1.72 -24.14 3.47
C PHE A 149 3.09 -23.45 3.46
N LEU A 150 3.97 -23.75 4.42
CA LEU A 150 5.33 -23.19 4.47
C LEU A 150 6.12 -23.41 3.16
N TYR A 151 5.93 -24.56 2.52
CA TYR A 151 6.58 -24.88 1.23
C TYR A 151 6.19 -23.91 0.08
N LYS A 152 5.10 -23.15 0.23
CA LYS A 152 4.68 -22.14 -0.74
C LYS A 152 5.30 -20.78 -0.48
N LEU A 153 5.80 -20.54 0.73
CA LEU A 153 6.40 -19.27 1.12
C LEU A 153 7.75 -19.06 0.39
N LYS A 154 7.93 -17.88 -0.14
CA LYS A 154 9.20 -17.41 -0.71
C LYS A 154 9.51 -16.05 -0.12
N VAL A 155 10.57 -15.94 0.65
CA VAL A 155 11.02 -14.66 1.18
C VAL A 155 11.68 -13.86 0.08
N VAL A 156 11.35 -12.57 0.03
CA VAL A 156 11.90 -11.60 -0.91
C VAL A 156 12.32 -10.34 -0.14
N LYS A 157 13.25 -9.59 -0.69
CA LYS A 157 13.61 -8.28 -0.13
C LYS A 157 12.42 -7.32 -0.22
N PRO A 158 12.30 -6.34 0.71
CA PRO A 158 11.28 -5.31 0.62
C PRO A 158 11.26 -4.66 -0.76
N ILE A 159 10.07 -4.53 -1.32
CA ILE A 159 9.86 -3.83 -2.58
C ILE A 159 9.58 -2.37 -2.30
N VAL A 160 10.24 -1.49 -3.04
CA VAL A 160 10.10 -0.04 -2.91
C VAL A 160 9.96 0.61 -4.27
N ARG A 161 9.32 1.76 -4.32
CA ARG A 161 9.20 2.56 -5.54
C ARG A 161 10.60 3.01 -6.01
N LYS A 162 10.83 3.04 -7.32
CA LYS A 162 12.15 3.34 -7.92
C LYS A 162 12.72 4.70 -7.47
N GLU A 163 11.87 5.67 -7.18
CA GLU A 163 12.25 7.01 -6.73
C GLU A 163 12.95 7.01 -5.37
N PHE A 164 12.60 6.08 -4.47
CA PHE A 164 13.26 5.97 -3.16
C PHE A 164 14.66 5.36 -3.26
N LEU A 165 14.91 4.49 -4.22
CA LEU A 165 16.22 3.90 -4.43
C LEU A 165 17.27 4.88 -4.99
N LYS A 166 16.83 6.03 -5.51
CA LYS A 166 17.71 7.04 -6.12
C LYS A 166 18.13 8.15 -5.16
N GLN A 167 17.44 8.27 -4.02
CA GLN A 167 17.71 9.35 -3.07
C GLN A 167 19.00 9.06 -2.29
N LYS A 168 19.84 10.09 -2.17
CA LYS A 168 21.00 10.08 -1.28
C LYS A 168 20.61 10.80 -0.01
N LYS A 169 20.98 10.27 1.15
CA LYS A 169 20.83 11.01 2.42
C LYS A 169 21.60 12.32 2.33
N THR A 170 20.93 13.42 2.61
CA THR A 170 21.58 14.72 2.79
C THR A 170 22.42 14.71 4.08
N SER A 171 23.48 15.49 4.09
CA SER A 171 24.29 15.68 5.30
C SER A 171 23.43 16.28 6.42
N ARG A 172 23.50 15.69 7.61
CA ARG A 172 22.84 16.20 8.79
C ARG A 172 23.46 17.53 9.23
N SER A 173 22.61 18.42 9.73
CA SER A 173 23.04 19.64 10.43
C SER A 173 22.87 19.44 11.93
N ASP A 174 23.89 19.71 12.72
CA ASP A 174 23.78 19.65 14.18
C ASP A 174 22.92 20.80 14.78
N LYS A 175 22.53 21.77 13.96
CA LYS A 175 21.74 22.94 14.36
C LYS A 175 20.25 22.85 14.07
N GLU A 176 19.85 21.94 13.18
CA GLU A 176 18.45 21.79 12.74
C GLU A 176 18.03 20.33 12.83
N LEU A 177 16.84 20.09 13.37
CA LEU A 177 16.21 18.77 13.44
C LEU A 177 15.01 18.70 12.49
N LYS A 178 15.06 17.80 11.51
CA LYS A 178 13.99 17.58 10.54
C LYS A 178 13.23 16.31 10.85
N VAL A 179 11.93 16.43 11.12
CA VAL A 179 11.05 15.31 11.52
C VAL A 179 9.95 15.11 10.49
N LEU A 180 9.82 13.88 10.02
CA LEU A 180 8.68 13.47 9.21
C LEU A 180 7.63 12.77 10.07
N ILE A 181 6.37 13.22 9.99
CA ILE A 181 5.22 12.54 10.60
C ILE A 181 4.36 12.00 9.46
N ILE A 182 4.23 10.68 9.37
CA ILE A 182 3.53 10.04 8.27
C ILE A 182 2.65 8.88 8.73
N GLY A 183 1.34 9.01 8.50
CA GLY A 183 0.35 7.99 8.85
C GLY A 183 0.18 6.87 7.82
N GLY A 184 0.83 6.99 6.67
CA GLY A 184 0.62 6.14 5.50
C GLY A 184 -0.71 6.47 4.79
N SER A 185 -1.19 5.57 3.94
CA SER A 185 -2.39 5.77 3.09
C SER A 185 -3.71 5.99 3.86
N GLN A 186 -3.70 5.74 5.15
CA GLN A 186 -4.81 6.05 6.07
C GLN A 186 -4.25 6.96 7.16
N THR A 187 -4.32 8.27 6.93
CA THR A 187 -3.85 9.30 7.87
C THR A 187 -4.17 8.95 9.32
N ALA A 188 -3.18 9.03 10.19
CA ALA A 188 -3.33 8.64 11.58
C ALA A 188 -3.70 9.86 12.43
N LYS A 189 -4.98 10.18 12.56
CA LYS A 189 -5.47 11.31 13.35
C LYS A 189 -4.86 11.45 14.75
N LYS A 190 -4.48 10.32 15.38
CA LYS A 190 -3.78 10.35 16.67
C LYS A 190 -2.37 10.93 16.60
N LEU A 191 -1.68 10.77 15.46
CA LEU A 191 -0.33 11.34 15.29
C LEU A 191 -0.40 12.87 15.19
N ASP A 192 -1.53 13.43 14.74
CA ASP A 192 -1.71 14.87 14.57
C ASP A 192 -1.56 15.66 15.87
N THR A 193 -1.85 15.05 17.01
CA THR A 193 -1.91 15.78 18.28
C THR A 193 -0.98 15.25 19.37
N ILE A 194 -0.60 13.96 19.30
CA ILE A 194 0.08 13.28 20.41
C ILE A 194 1.46 13.89 20.74
N PHE A 195 2.18 14.42 19.74
CA PHE A 195 3.53 14.95 19.90
C PHE A 195 3.62 16.49 19.91
N LEU A 196 2.50 17.22 19.79
CA LEU A 196 2.54 18.68 19.68
C LEU A 196 3.22 19.36 20.83
N LYS A 197 2.97 18.91 22.08
CA LYS A 197 3.62 19.45 23.29
C LYS A 197 5.11 19.18 23.32
N ASP A 198 5.54 18.03 22.81
CA ASP A 198 6.96 17.66 22.76
C ASP A 198 7.70 18.48 21.71
N PHE A 199 7.08 18.71 20.55
CA PHE A 199 7.63 19.60 19.53
C PHE A 199 7.81 21.04 20.03
N LEU A 200 6.89 21.56 20.85
CA LEU A 200 7.06 22.86 21.51
C LEU A 200 8.25 22.90 22.49
N ARG A 201 8.56 21.80 23.14
CA ARG A 201 9.72 21.72 24.04
C ARG A 201 11.01 21.64 23.24
N ILE A 202 11.02 20.83 22.18
CA ILE A 202 12.19 20.63 21.31
C ILE A 202 12.53 21.92 20.57
N SER A 203 11.55 22.65 20.04
CA SER A 203 11.77 23.89 19.29
C SER A 203 12.40 25.03 20.11
N LYS A 204 12.38 24.93 21.45
CA LYS A 204 13.09 25.86 22.33
C LYS A 204 14.59 25.56 22.50
N ILE A 205 15.02 24.38 22.04
CA ILE A 205 16.39 23.88 22.26
C ILE A 205 17.15 23.82 20.92
N ILE A 206 16.46 23.46 19.83
CA ILE A 206 17.05 23.29 18.49
C ILE A 206 16.07 23.80 17.43
N ASP A 207 16.59 24.28 16.32
CA ASP A 207 15.76 24.63 15.16
C ASP A 207 15.03 23.39 14.65
N LEU A 208 13.70 23.46 14.61
CA LEU A 208 12.83 22.33 14.30
C LEU A 208 12.07 22.55 13.01
N THR A 209 12.21 21.62 12.06
CA THR A 209 11.41 21.58 10.84
C THR A 209 10.54 20.33 10.84
N ILE A 210 9.23 20.49 10.69
CA ILE A 210 8.23 19.40 10.70
C ILE A 210 7.61 19.24 9.32
N TYR A 211 7.72 18.02 8.77
CA TYR A 211 6.96 17.56 7.62
C TYR A 211 5.82 16.66 8.11
N HIS A 212 4.56 17.11 7.99
CA HIS A 212 3.43 16.42 8.63
C HIS A 212 2.36 16.02 7.61
N GLN A 213 2.20 14.72 7.39
CA GLN A 213 1.09 14.18 6.61
C GLN A 213 -0.16 14.06 7.48
N THR A 214 -1.24 14.73 7.10
CA THR A 214 -2.52 14.70 7.83
C THR A 214 -3.72 14.59 6.88
N SER A 215 -4.94 14.59 7.42
CA SER A 215 -6.19 14.69 6.65
C SER A 215 -6.51 16.15 6.31
N GLU A 216 -7.27 16.37 5.23
CA GLU A 216 -7.74 17.71 4.85
C GLU A 216 -8.38 18.45 6.02
N SER A 217 -9.18 17.75 6.84
CA SER A 217 -9.86 18.36 7.99
C SER A 217 -8.94 18.90 9.09
N ASN A 218 -7.68 18.43 9.17
CA ASN A 218 -6.73 18.81 10.22
C ASN A 218 -5.57 19.65 9.70
N GLN A 219 -5.48 19.84 8.38
CA GLN A 219 -4.34 20.51 7.75
C GLN A 219 -4.19 21.95 8.22
N GLU A 220 -5.27 22.71 8.22
CA GLU A 220 -5.26 24.11 8.65
C GLU A 220 -4.94 24.25 10.15
N TYR A 221 -5.55 23.40 10.98
CA TYR A 221 -5.25 23.38 12.42
C TYR A 221 -3.76 23.17 12.71
N LEU A 222 -3.15 22.17 12.11
CA LEU A 222 -1.73 21.87 12.32
C LEU A 222 -0.81 22.97 11.79
N LYS A 223 -1.13 23.50 10.61
CA LYS A 223 -0.37 24.59 10.02
C LYS A 223 -0.36 25.81 10.95
N ASN A 224 -1.55 26.26 11.39
CA ASN A 224 -1.70 27.39 12.33
C ASN A 224 -0.96 27.12 13.66
N PHE A 225 -1.05 25.89 14.18
CA PHE A 225 -0.32 25.52 15.40
C PHE A 225 1.19 25.69 15.25
N TYR A 226 1.79 25.18 14.18
CA TYR A 226 3.23 25.30 13.95
C TYR A 226 3.66 26.74 13.70
N GLU A 227 2.93 27.50 12.88
CA GLU A 227 3.21 28.90 12.57
C GLU A 227 3.15 29.80 13.83
N GLN A 228 2.12 29.66 14.66
CA GLN A 228 1.97 30.41 15.92
C GLN A 228 3.11 30.14 16.92
N ASN A 229 3.76 28.99 16.81
CA ASN A 229 4.87 28.60 17.68
C ASN A 229 6.24 28.73 17.00
N SER A 230 6.32 29.42 15.87
CA SER A 230 7.56 29.66 15.11
C SER A 230 8.29 28.35 14.72
N ILE A 231 7.55 27.26 14.48
CA ILE A 231 8.09 25.99 14.01
C ILE A 231 7.99 25.93 12.49
N THR A 232 9.13 25.79 11.81
CA THR A 232 9.15 25.61 10.35
C THR A 232 8.40 24.34 9.99
N ASN A 233 7.46 24.44 9.05
CA ASN A 233 6.60 23.30 8.73
C ASN A 233 6.21 23.19 7.27
N LYS A 234 5.92 21.94 6.85
CA LYS A 234 5.18 21.62 5.63
C LYS A 234 4.10 20.60 6.01
N VAL A 235 2.86 21.07 6.12
CA VAL A 235 1.69 20.19 6.38
C VAL A 235 1.03 19.84 5.06
N PHE A 236 0.79 18.54 4.80
CA PHE A 236 0.26 18.06 3.52
C PHE A 236 -0.69 16.86 3.71
N THR A 237 -1.60 16.67 2.78
CA THR A 237 -2.46 15.47 2.71
C THR A 237 -1.84 14.39 1.83
N PHE A 238 -1.29 14.82 0.71
CA PHE A 238 -0.58 13.99 -0.26
C PHE A 238 0.68 14.74 -0.74
N GLU A 239 1.74 14.02 -1.06
CA GLU A 239 3.00 14.59 -1.53
C GLU A 239 3.63 13.68 -2.59
N ASP A 240 3.76 14.20 -3.81
CA ASP A 240 4.38 13.48 -4.93
C ASP A 240 5.87 13.24 -4.71
N LYS A 241 6.55 14.22 -4.10
CA LYS A 241 7.99 14.19 -3.81
C LYS A 241 8.33 13.66 -2.42
N LEU A 242 7.53 12.68 -1.95
CA LEU A 242 7.72 12.12 -0.62
C LEU A 242 9.12 11.51 -0.42
N SER A 243 9.72 10.96 -1.47
CA SER A 243 11.08 10.42 -1.42
C SER A 243 12.13 11.49 -1.13
N GLU A 244 11.96 12.70 -1.68
CA GLU A 244 12.84 13.85 -1.39
C GLU A 244 12.69 14.25 0.09
N ILE A 245 11.46 14.38 0.59
CA ILE A 245 11.23 14.70 2.01
C ILE A 245 11.83 13.65 2.93
N MET A 246 11.63 12.36 2.65
CA MET A 246 12.21 11.29 3.45
C MET A 246 13.73 11.35 3.51
N SER A 247 14.39 11.75 2.41
CA SER A 247 15.85 11.90 2.36
C SER A 247 16.38 13.10 3.15
N LEU A 248 15.55 14.13 3.34
CA LEU A 248 15.89 15.34 4.09
C LEU A 248 15.74 15.17 5.61
N CYS A 249 14.87 14.24 6.05
CA CYS A 249 14.51 14.09 7.45
C CYS A 249 15.54 13.26 8.23
N ASP A 250 15.77 13.65 9.50
CA ASP A 250 16.65 12.93 10.41
C ASP A 250 15.99 11.67 10.95
N PHE A 251 14.69 11.74 11.23
CA PHE A 251 13.88 10.57 11.60
C PHE A 251 12.40 10.74 11.22
N ALA A 252 11.67 9.64 11.27
CA ALA A 252 10.25 9.63 10.97
C ALA A 252 9.42 9.00 12.08
N ILE A 253 8.27 9.60 12.35
CA ILE A 253 7.23 9.07 13.24
C ILE A 253 6.14 8.48 12.34
N THR A 254 5.91 7.18 12.45
CA THR A 254 4.99 6.48 11.55
C THR A 254 4.19 5.38 12.23
N ARG A 255 3.09 4.96 11.61
CA ARG A 255 2.26 3.82 12.01
C ARG A 255 2.82 2.45 11.62
N ALA A 256 4.05 2.32 11.25
CA ALA A 256 4.66 1.04 10.87
C ALA A 256 3.92 0.26 9.75
N GLY A 257 3.35 0.96 8.75
CA GLY A 257 2.85 0.33 7.53
C GLY A 257 3.99 -0.29 6.74
N ALA A 258 3.83 -1.54 6.25
CA ALA A 258 4.92 -2.27 5.62
C ALA A 258 5.56 -1.52 4.45
N SER A 259 4.77 -0.89 3.56
CA SER A 259 5.29 -0.09 2.45
C SER A 259 6.06 1.14 2.94
N THR A 260 5.52 1.87 3.92
CA THR A 260 6.17 3.06 4.49
C THR A 260 7.49 2.71 5.16
N LEU A 261 7.53 1.62 5.94
CA LEU A 261 8.78 1.16 6.55
C LEU A 261 9.80 0.72 5.50
N SER A 262 9.38 0.01 4.46
CA SER A 262 10.27 -0.39 3.37
C SER A 262 10.89 0.81 2.65
N GLU A 263 10.13 1.90 2.47
CA GLU A 263 10.60 3.13 1.85
C GLU A 263 11.51 3.95 2.77
N LEU A 264 11.25 3.96 4.08
CA LEU A 264 12.10 4.66 5.06
C LEU A 264 13.47 4.04 5.27
N VAL A 265 13.60 2.71 5.06
CA VAL A 265 14.87 1.98 5.27
C VAL A 265 15.62 1.71 3.98
N SER A 266 15.09 2.12 2.83
CA SER A 266 15.75 1.98 1.53
C SER A 266 16.72 3.13 1.27
#